data_fd73daa4eb9d904fd1e5f54c57446005
#
_entry.id   fd73daa4eb9d904fd1e5f54c57446005
#
_cell.length_a   1.000
_cell.length_b   1.000
_cell.length_c   1.000
_cell.angle_alpha   90.00
_cell.angle_beta   90.00
_cell.angle_gamma   90.00
#
_symmetry.space_group_name_H-M   'P 1'
#
loop_
_entity.id
_entity.type
_entity.pdbx_description
1 polymer ?
#
loop_
_entity_poly.entity_id
_entity_poly.type
_entity_poly.pdbx_seq_one_letter_code
_entity_poly.pdbx_strand_id
1 'polypeptide(L)'
;MPVLLTAIAAIALSCGGGETEPVERKVLLLGIDGLECDIMGPMIETGRLPKLSRLMTEGAWGELTSLEYLESPMIWTSISTGKLPEKHGITGFTTKPGARNVGAVLTADYRTARTVWDILGEAGRTVGVTTWLVTWPVEPVNGYLVSDYIKYDWEAVGREPQDTTYPPDLLGEIEDMVVRGEDVTDERAGEFVVGGVEAAVRFEDRIRTLKNCISINQTVEAIGLHLARSRPTDLTAVYMSGVDIVCHQFWVDAFPGTGDPVSDEESRLFGKVIERYYEDTDRIVGEFLELADDSTTVIVTSDHGHSGPKLRGDRYAIGIAMHDPTGFIALWGKDIVQGIELDAPSVLDITPTILTLYGLPVADDMDGSVLEEAIESDFLSSRPVTTIETYEKGEASAGSEDDVPVESPVDEEVKEQLRSLGYIE
;
A
#
# COMPACT_ATOMS: atom_id res chain seq x y z
N MET A 1 -76.92 2.92 13.51
CA MET A 1 -75.93 3.62 14.33
C MET A 1 -74.61 3.57 13.58
N PRO A 2 -74.07 4.66 13.05
CA PRO A 2 -72.80 4.66 12.37
C PRO A 2 -71.66 4.88 13.38
N VAL A 3 -70.63 4.03 13.26
CA VAL A 3 -69.40 4.11 14.02
C VAL A 3 -68.44 5.15 13.35
N LEU A 4 -68.13 6.18 14.12
CA LEU A 4 -67.18 7.23 13.72
C LEU A 4 -65.74 6.68 13.89
N LEU A 5 -65.01 6.49 12.78
CA LEU A 5 -63.56 6.25 12.84
C LEU A 5 -62.85 7.60 12.90
N THR A 6 -62.20 7.87 14.01
CA THR A 6 -61.33 9.04 14.20
C THR A 6 -59.95 8.68 13.64
N ALA A 7 -59.55 9.34 12.57
CA ALA A 7 -58.19 9.23 12.04
C ALA A 7 -57.26 10.10 12.92
N ILE A 8 -56.30 9.47 13.58
CA ILE A 8 -55.17 10.14 14.26
C ILE A 8 -54.11 10.42 13.19
N ALA A 9 -53.93 11.66 12.81
CA ALA A 9 -52.81 12.08 11.98
C ALA A 9 -51.55 12.17 12.86
N ALA A 10 -50.61 11.25 12.63
CA ALA A 10 -49.29 11.33 13.22
C ALA A 10 -48.51 12.40 12.43
N ILE A 11 -48.20 13.50 13.08
CA ILE A 11 -47.27 14.52 12.56
C ILE A 11 -45.87 13.96 12.79
N ALA A 12 -45.23 13.42 11.74
CA ALA A 12 -43.81 13.14 11.73
C ALA A 12 -43.05 14.47 11.70
N LEU A 13 -42.39 14.82 12.81
CA LEU A 13 -41.38 15.87 12.79
C LEU A 13 -40.21 15.33 11.95
N SER A 14 -40.09 15.80 10.71
CA SER A 14 -38.88 15.64 9.89
C SER A 14 -37.81 16.54 10.50
N CYS A 15 -36.87 15.96 11.23
CA CYS A 15 -35.56 16.57 11.46
C CYS A 15 -34.87 16.59 10.08
N GLY A 16 -34.74 17.77 9.51
CA GLY A 16 -34.06 17.99 8.23
C GLY A 16 -32.56 17.82 8.36
N GLY A 17 -32.08 16.59 8.30
CA GLY A 17 -30.78 16.26 7.76
C GLY A 17 -31.05 15.89 6.30
N GLY A 18 -30.64 16.75 5.36
CA GLY A 18 -30.68 16.39 3.96
C GLY A 18 -29.78 15.16 3.77
N GLU A 19 -30.37 14.03 3.43
CA GLU A 19 -29.61 12.90 2.90
C GLU A 19 -28.98 13.38 1.59
N THR A 20 -27.68 13.65 1.63
CA THR A 20 -26.92 13.91 0.39
C THR A 20 -26.94 12.61 -0.40
N GLU A 21 -27.30 12.70 -1.68
CA GLU A 21 -27.22 11.55 -2.61
C GLU A 21 -25.84 10.91 -2.50
N PRO A 22 -25.75 9.57 -2.50
CA PRO A 22 -24.47 8.86 -2.46
C PRO A 22 -23.56 9.36 -3.59
N VAL A 23 -22.29 9.61 -3.29
CA VAL A 23 -21.32 10.01 -4.31
C VAL A 23 -21.07 8.82 -5.23
N GLU A 24 -21.40 8.94 -6.50
CA GLU A 24 -20.97 7.97 -7.50
C GLU A 24 -19.48 8.22 -7.79
N ARG A 25 -18.62 7.39 -7.21
CA ARG A 25 -17.18 7.56 -7.27
C ARG A 25 -16.47 6.22 -7.14
N LYS A 26 -15.37 6.11 -7.86
CA LYS A 26 -14.37 5.09 -7.66
C LYS A 26 -13.07 5.73 -7.18
N VAL A 27 -12.39 5.06 -6.28
CA VAL A 27 -11.02 5.41 -5.87
C VAL A 27 -10.10 4.25 -6.19
N LEU A 28 -9.03 4.53 -6.94
CA LEU A 28 -7.93 3.62 -7.18
C LEU A 28 -6.74 4.08 -6.34
N LEU A 29 -6.42 3.34 -5.29
CA LEU A 29 -5.30 3.60 -4.39
C LEU A 29 -4.16 2.64 -4.71
N LEU A 30 -3.05 3.16 -5.23
CA LEU A 30 -1.83 2.41 -5.52
C LEU A 30 -0.76 2.78 -4.50
N GLY A 31 -0.43 1.86 -3.61
CA GLY A 31 0.68 1.97 -2.67
C GLY A 31 1.94 1.37 -3.29
N ILE A 32 3.01 2.16 -3.38
CA ILE A 32 4.31 1.74 -3.90
C ILE A 32 5.36 1.99 -2.82
N ASP A 33 5.83 0.93 -2.19
CA ASP A 33 6.78 1.00 -1.09
C ASP A 33 8.14 1.55 -1.55
N GLY A 34 8.68 2.52 -0.82
CA GLY A 34 10.03 3.02 -1.03
C GLY A 34 10.25 3.85 -2.31
N LEU A 35 9.20 4.49 -2.85
CA LEU A 35 9.33 5.30 -4.08
C LEU A 35 10.02 6.63 -3.77
N GLU A 36 11.25 6.80 -4.32
CA GLU A 36 12.17 7.89 -3.99
C GLU A 36 12.12 9.03 -5.03
N CYS A 37 11.81 10.26 -4.55
CA CYS A 37 11.71 11.43 -5.42
C CYS A 37 13.03 11.81 -6.10
N ASP A 38 14.17 11.66 -5.42
CA ASP A 38 15.51 11.95 -5.98
C ASP A 38 15.92 10.99 -7.12
N ILE A 39 15.34 9.77 -7.14
CA ILE A 39 15.50 8.83 -8.28
C ILE A 39 14.50 9.17 -9.38
N MET A 40 13.23 9.42 -9.01
CA MET A 40 12.17 9.71 -9.99
C MET A 40 12.41 11.01 -10.77
N GLY A 41 12.85 12.09 -10.10
CA GLY A 41 12.97 13.41 -10.70
C GLY A 41 13.79 13.40 -12.01
N PRO A 42 15.06 12.94 -12.01
CA PRO A 42 15.87 12.84 -13.24
C PRO A 42 15.27 11.89 -14.30
N MET A 43 14.55 10.85 -13.88
CA MET A 43 13.90 9.93 -14.82
C MET A 43 12.66 10.55 -15.47
N ILE A 44 11.91 11.37 -14.74
CA ILE A 44 10.77 12.15 -15.26
C ILE A 44 11.28 13.21 -16.25
N GLU A 45 12.32 13.97 -15.89
CA GLU A 45 12.93 14.98 -16.78
C GLU A 45 13.40 14.39 -18.13
N THR A 46 13.86 13.14 -18.11
CA THR A 46 14.30 12.41 -19.32
C THR A 46 13.19 11.62 -20.00
N GLY A 47 11.94 11.71 -19.52
CA GLY A 47 10.75 11.06 -20.11
C GLY A 47 10.69 9.55 -19.92
N ARG A 48 11.40 9.00 -18.93
CA ARG A 48 11.48 7.56 -18.64
C ARG A 48 10.31 7.07 -17.76
N LEU A 49 9.65 7.96 -17.02
CA LEU A 49 8.49 7.66 -16.18
C LEU A 49 7.26 8.47 -16.65
N PRO A 50 6.71 8.17 -17.83
CA PRO A 50 5.65 9.00 -18.42
C PRO A 50 4.32 8.95 -17.67
N LYS A 51 4.01 7.88 -16.94
CA LYS A 51 2.75 7.73 -16.22
C LYS A 51 2.77 8.51 -14.91
N LEU A 52 3.84 8.37 -14.12
CA LEU A 52 4.07 9.17 -12.91
C LEU A 52 4.17 10.67 -13.26
N SER A 53 4.91 11.01 -14.33
CA SER A 53 4.97 12.39 -14.83
C SER A 53 3.59 12.94 -15.19
N ARG A 54 2.72 12.14 -15.79
CA ARG A 54 1.34 12.54 -16.11
C ARG A 54 0.55 12.83 -14.83
N LEU A 55 0.63 11.96 -13.83
CA LEU A 55 -0.07 12.16 -12.54
C LEU A 55 0.36 13.47 -11.87
N MET A 56 1.66 13.80 -11.90
CA MET A 56 2.19 15.04 -11.35
C MET A 56 1.75 16.29 -12.14
N THR A 57 1.71 16.19 -13.47
CA THR A 57 1.39 17.37 -14.33
C THR A 57 -0.10 17.61 -14.51
N GLU A 58 -0.92 16.55 -14.50
CA GLU A 58 -2.37 16.62 -14.69
C GLU A 58 -3.16 16.48 -13.38
N GLY A 59 -2.50 16.35 -12.23
CA GLY A 59 -3.09 16.17 -10.91
C GLY A 59 -2.47 17.06 -9.85
N ALA A 60 -2.67 16.69 -8.59
CA ALA A 60 -2.03 17.27 -7.41
C ALA A 60 -0.98 16.29 -6.88
N TRP A 61 0.23 16.77 -6.61
CA TRP A 61 1.31 15.89 -6.14
C TRP A 61 2.18 16.57 -5.09
N GLY A 62 2.95 15.81 -4.30
CA GLY A 62 3.89 16.36 -3.35
C GLY A 62 4.83 15.33 -2.77
N GLU A 63 5.87 15.81 -2.13
CA GLU A 63 6.70 15.02 -1.23
C GLU A 63 5.90 14.72 0.04
N LEU A 64 5.76 13.43 0.37
CA LEU A 64 4.88 12.96 1.44
C LEU A 64 5.69 12.78 2.73
N THR A 65 5.31 13.49 3.77
CA THR A 65 5.92 13.33 5.10
C THR A 65 5.53 12.01 5.73
N SER A 66 6.53 11.17 6.00
CA SER A 66 6.35 9.89 6.68
C SER A 66 6.34 10.02 8.21
N LEU A 67 6.29 8.88 8.91
CA LEU A 67 6.40 8.81 10.37
C LEU A 67 7.86 8.96 10.83
N GLU A 68 8.06 9.21 12.12
CA GLU A 68 9.41 9.29 12.72
C GLU A 68 10.19 7.97 12.61
N TYR A 69 9.48 6.84 12.75
CA TYR A 69 10.04 5.49 12.59
C TYR A 69 9.56 4.89 11.28
N LEU A 70 10.52 4.50 10.42
CA LEU A 70 10.27 4.14 9.02
C LEU A 70 10.16 2.63 8.82
N GLU A 71 9.29 1.97 9.60
CA GLU A 71 8.94 0.55 9.40
C GLU A 71 7.64 0.44 8.61
N SER A 72 7.70 -0.09 7.39
CA SER A 72 6.58 -0.12 6.44
C SER A 72 5.25 -0.64 7.02
N PRO A 73 5.19 -1.69 7.89
CA PRO A 73 3.92 -2.12 8.49
C PRO A 73 3.23 -1.03 9.33
N MET A 74 4.00 -0.20 10.04
CA MET A 74 3.47 0.93 10.81
C MET A 74 2.87 1.97 9.87
N ILE A 75 3.62 2.34 8.83
CA ILE A 75 3.26 3.44 7.95
C ILE A 75 2.07 3.04 7.08
N TRP A 76 2.09 1.84 6.48
CA TRP A 76 0.97 1.36 5.66
C TRP A 76 -0.32 1.15 6.46
N THR A 77 -0.21 0.81 7.76
CA THR A 77 -1.38 0.79 8.65
C THR A 77 -1.84 2.22 8.98
N SER A 78 -0.92 3.17 9.17
CA SER A 78 -1.27 4.58 9.35
C SER A 78 -1.95 5.17 8.11
N ILE A 79 -1.46 4.85 6.90
CA ILE A 79 -2.10 5.24 5.62
C ILE A 79 -3.54 4.73 5.55
N SER A 80 -3.78 3.46 5.92
CA SER A 80 -5.09 2.84 5.80
C SER A 80 -6.08 3.19 6.93
N THR A 81 -5.60 3.78 8.03
CA THR A 81 -6.45 4.13 9.20
C THR A 81 -6.54 5.63 9.47
N GLY A 82 -5.59 6.43 8.94
CA GLY A 82 -5.45 7.85 9.27
C GLY A 82 -4.97 8.10 10.71
N LYS A 83 -4.41 7.08 11.38
CA LYS A 83 -4.05 7.11 12.81
C LYS A 83 -2.58 6.78 13.03
N LEU A 84 -2.03 7.27 14.14
CA LEU A 84 -0.68 6.95 14.59
C LEU A 84 -0.58 5.52 15.16
N PRO A 85 0.62 4.92 15.20
CA PRO A 85 0.86 3.56 15.69
C PRO A 85 0.31 3.28 17.10
N GLU A 86 0.32 4.27 17.98
CA GLU A 86 -0.20 4.17 19.35
C GLU A 86 -1.72 3.95 19.38
N LYS A 87 -2.43 4.35 18.31
CA LYS A 87 -3.88 4.19 18.19
C LYS A 87 -4.26 2.95 17.41
N HIS A 88 -3.48 2.58 16.37
CA HIS A 88 -3.82 1.41 15.55
C HIS A 88 -3.10 0.12 15.96
N GLY A 89 -2.13 0.15 16.89
CA GLY A 89 -1.52 -1.03 17.51
C GLY A 89 -0.36 -1.67 16.74
N ILE A 90 -0.15 -1.36 15.46
CA ILE A 90 0.96 -1.90 14.65
C ILE A 90 2.18 -1.00 14.83
N THR A 91 3.21 -1.52 15.51
CA THR A 91 4.38 -0.71 15.94
C THR A 91 5.71 -1.16 15.31
N GLY A 92 5.66 -1.89 14.21
CA GLY A 92 6.82 -2.36 13.44
C GLY A 92 6.54 -3.69 12.74
N PHE A 93 7.61 -4.37 12.34
CA PHE A 93 7.51 -5.72 11.74
C PHE A 93 7.21 -6.80 12.77
N THR A 94 7.73 -6.64 13.99
CA THR A 94 7.62 -7.66 15.05
C THR A 94 7.22 -7.03 16.38
N THR A 95 6.67 -7.86 17.25
CA THR A 95 6.34 -7.46 18.62
C THR A 95 7.59 -7.09 19.41
N LYS A 96 7.51 -6.00 20.19
CA LYS A 96 8.63 -5.45 20.98
C LYS A 96 8.75 -6.13 22.36
N PRO A 97 9.91 -5.96 23.04
CA PRO A 97 10.11 -6.44 24.41
C PRO A 97 8.99 -5.98 25.35
N GLY A 98 8.41 -6.93 26.09
CA GLY A 98 7.25 -6.69 26.98
C GLY A 98 5.93 -7.23 26.42
N ALA A 99 5.87 -7.54 25.14
CA ALA A 99 4.73 -8.26 24.56
C ALA A 99 4.72 -9.73 25.01
N ARG A 100 3.56 -10.39 24.92
CA ARG A 100 3.38 -11.80 25.28
C ARG A 100 4.24 -12.74 24.42
N ASN A 101 4.32 -12.45 23.11
CA ASN A 101 5.11 -13.21 22.12
C ASN A 101 6.17 -12.28 21.52
N VAL A 102 7.30 -12.07 22.23
CA VAL A 102 8.38 -11.20 21.76
C VAL A 102 8.98 -11.73 20.47
N GLY A 103 9.08 -10.89 19.44
CA GLY A 103 9.66 -11.23 18.14
C GLY A 103 8.70 -11.97 17.21
N ALA A 104 7.41 -12.10 17.57
CA ALA A 104 6.39 -12.56 16.62
C ALA A 104 6.13 -11.49 15.55
N VAL A 105 5.88 -11.90 14.30
CA VAL A 105 5.49 -11.00 13.22
C VAL A 105 4.14 -10.36 13.56
N LEU A 106 4.03 -9.04 13.34
CA LEU A 106 2.76 -8.33 13.56
C LEU A 106 1.83 -8.58 12.38
N THR A 107 0.65 -9.09 12.69
CA THR A 107 -0.41 -9.47 11.74
C THR A 107 -1.66 -8.60 11.93
N ALA A 108 -2.71 -8.81 11.11
CA ALA A 108 -3.97 -8.07 11.20
C ALA A 108 -4.61 -8.15 12.59
N ASP A 109 -4.45 -9.28 13.30
CA ASP A 109 -4.99 -9.50 14.66
C ASP A 109 -4.44 -8.52 15.71
N TYR A 110 -3.30 -7.88 15.44
CA TYR A 110 -2.74 -6.86 16.33
C TYR A 110 -3.30 -5.46 16.07
N ARG A 111 -4.02 -5.27 14.94
CA ARG A 111 -4.58 -3.96 14.60
C ARG A 111 -5.81 -3.67 15.45
N THR A 112 -5.83 -2.51 16.09
CA THR A 112 -6.90 -2.05 16.97
C THR A 112 -7.75 -0.93 16.38
N ALA A 113 -7.45 -0.47 15.16
CA ALA A 113 -8.17 0.58 14.46
C ALA A 113 -8.79 0.06 13.17
N ARG A 114 -9.89 0.66 12.78
CA ARG A 114 -10.58 0.37 11.52
C ARG A 114 -9.85 0.97 10.34
N THR A 115 -9.75 0.20 9.29
CA THR A 115 -9.17 0.65 8.03
C THR A 115 -10.19 1.41 7.18
N VAL A 116 -9.72 2.13 6.18
CA VAL A 116 -10.58 2.84 5.23
C VAL A 116 -11.54 1.89 4.50
N TRP A 117 -11.12 0.66 4.20
CA TRP A 117 -12.01 -0.34 3.56
C TRP A 117 -13.04 -0.91 4.51
N ASP A 118 -12.78 -1.00 5.83
CA ASP A 118 -13.79 -1.36 6.82
C ASP A 118 -14.87 -0.27 6.91
N ILE A 119 -14.42 0.99 6.99
CA ILE A 119 -15.31 2.16 7.08
C ILE A 119 -16.18 2.27 5.82
N LEU A 120 -15.58 2.15 4.64
CA LEU A 120 -16.30 2.20 3.36
C LEU A 120 -17.26 1.02 3.22
N GLY A 121 -16.84 -0.19 3.59
CA GLY A 121 -17.69 -1.38 3.55
C GLY A 121 -18.93 -1.24 4.42
N GLU A 122 -18.82 -0.66 5.63
CA GLU A 122 -19.96 -0.37 6.51
C GLU A 122 -20.86 0.73 5.96
N ALA A 123 -20.30 1.69 5.22
CA ALA A 123 -21.06 2.69 4.49
C ALA A 123 -21.73 2.14 3.21
N GLY A 124 -21.64 0.82 2.97
CA GLY A 124 -22.26 0.13 1.84
C GLY A 124 -21.45 0.20 0.54
N ARG A 125 -20.20 0.69 0.58
CA ARG A 125 -19.29 0.72 -0.57
C ARG A 125 -18.63 -0.63 -0.76
N THR A 126 -18.42 -1.01 -2.01
CA THR A 126 -17.64 -2.21 -2.34
C THR A 126 -16.16 -1.90 -2.31
N VAL A 127 -15.36 -2.86 -1.79
CA VAL A 127 -13.92 -2.68 -1.64
C VAL A 127 -13.16 -3.87 -2.20
N GLY A 128 -12.04 -3.60 -2.85
CA GLY A 128 -11.09 -4.60 -3.33
C GLY A 128 -9.70 -4.24 -2.83
N VAL A 129 -9.10 -5.13 -2.03
CA VAL A 129 -7.77 -4.92 -1.44
C VAL A 129 -6.85 -6.04 -1.92
N THR A 130 -5.70 -5.66 -2.47
CA THR A 130 -4.72 -6.64 -2.99
C THR A 130 -3.36 -6.38 -2.37
N THR A 131 -2.83 -7.37 -1.67
CA THR A 131 -1.48 -7.45 -1.10
C THR A 131 -1.11 -6.33 -0.12
N TRP A 132 -2.08 -5.60 0.43
CA TRP A 132 -1.80 -4.56 1.43
C TRP A 132 -1.17 -5.15 2.68
N LEU A 133 -0.14 -4.49 3.22
CA LEU A 133 0.57 -4.98 4.41
C LEU A 133 -0.35 -5.08 5.62
N VAL A 134 -0.06 -6.07 6.48
CA VAL A 134 -0.79 -6.33 7.73
C VAL A 134 -2.27 -6.65 7.45
N THR A 135 -2.52 -7.48 6.44
CA THR A 135 -3.86 -7.97 6.11
C THR A 135 -4.03 -9.47 6.29
N TRP A 136 -3.03 -10.17 6.81
CA TRP A 136 -3.15 -11.57 7.21
C TRP A 136 -3.34 -11.69 8.75
N PRO A 137 -4.25 -12.57 9.25
CA PRO A 137 -5.30 -13.28 8.49
C PRO A 137 -6.34 -12.30 7.92
N VAL A 138 -6.94 -12.66 6.76
CA VAL A 138 -7.90 -11.76 6.11
C VAL A 138 -9.18 -11.63 6.92
N GLU A 139 -9.69 -10.41 7.02
CA GLU A 139 -10.98 -10.09 7.62
C GLU A 139 -12.08 -10.02 6.53
N PRO A 140 -13.35 -10.31 6.91
CA PRO A 140 -14.47 -10.13 5.99
C PRO A 140 -14.65 -8.66 5.58
N VAL A 141 -14.73 -8.40 4.27
CA VAL A 141 -14.97 -7.06 3.70
C VAL A 141 -16.20 -7.06 2.78
N ASN A 142 -16.76 -5.89 2.49
CA ASN A 142 -17.82 -5.77 1.48
C ASN A 142 -17.20 -5.81 0.06
N GLY A 143 -16.71 -6.97 -0.35
CA GLY A 143 -16.02 -7.13 -1.64
C GLY A 143 -15.00 -8.24 -1.59
N TYR A 144 -13.72 -7.93 -1.85
CA TYR A 144 -12.64 -8.91 -1.77
C TYR A 144 -11.39 -8.35 -1.09
N LEU A 145 -10.62 -9.27 -0.48
CA LEU A 145 -9.31 -8.99 0.09
C LEU A 145 -8.36 -10.14 -0.23
N VAL A 146 -7.20 -9.82 -0.79
CA VAL A 146 -6.05 -10.72 -0.98
C VAL A 146 -4.92 -10.21 -0.09
N SER A 147 -4.51 -11.02 0.87
CA SER A 147 -3.48 -10.67 1.84
C SER A 147 -2.09 -10.56 1.19
N ASP A 148 -1.23 -9.76 1.81
CA ASP A 148 0.22 -9.73 1.55
C ASP A 148 0.92 -11.09 1.73
N TYR A 149 0.30 -12.01 2.46
CA TYR A 149 0.79 -13.37 2.67
C TYR A 149 0.58 -14.31 1.47
N ILE A 150 -0.15 -13.93 0.43
CA ILE A 150 -0.35 -14.74 -0.78
C ILE A 150 0.97 -15.06 -1.51
N LYS A 151 1.98 -14.21 -1.36
CA LYS A 151 3.28 -14.32 -2.05
C LYS A 151 4.24 -15.35 -1.40
N TYR A 152 4.00 -15.76 -0.14
CA TYR A 152 4.89 -16.67 0.57
C TYR A 152 4.72 -18.13 0.12
N ASP A 153 5.76 -18.94 0.30
CA ASP A 153 5.79 -20.32 -0.12
C ASP A 153 5.18 -21.26 0.93
N TRP A 154 3.85 -21.33 0.94
CA TRP A 154 3.12 -22.22 1.85
C TRP A 154 3.41 -23.70 1.61
N GLU A 155 3.74 -24.09 0.36
CA GLU A 155 4.07 -25.45 0.01
C GLU A 155 5.40 -25.89 0.66
N ALA A 156 6.39 -24.99 0.76
CA ALA A 156 7.65 -25.25 1.43
C ALA A 156 7.48 -25.65 2.89
N VAL A 157 6.43 -25.17 3.56
CA VAL A 157 6.08 -25.56 4.93
C VAL A 157 5.04 -26.68 5.00
N GLY A 158 4.70 -27.28 3.85
CA GLY A 158 3.76 -28.41 3.74
C GLY A 158 2.33 -28.07 4.07
N ARG A 159 1.89 -26.86 3.74
CA ARG A 159 0.54 -26.35 3.97
C ARG A 159 -0.03 -25.68 2.72
N GLU A 160 -1.35 -25.60 2.65
CA GLU A 160 -2.07 -24.77 1.69
C GLU A 160 -2.17 -23.34 2.25
N PRO A 161 -2.22 -22.29 1.39
CA PRO A 161 -2.49 -20.93 1.81
C PRO A 161 -3.81 -20.85 2.59
N GLN A 162 -3.72 -20.40 3.85
CA GLN A 162 -4.88 -20.29 4.73
C GLN A 162 -5.11 -18.82 5.10
N ASP A 163 -6.38 -18.43 5.15
CA ASP A 163 -6.79 -17.08 5.55
C ASP A 163 -6.07 -15.97 4.76
N THR A 164 -5.71 -16.26 3.48
CA THR A 164 -5.02 -15.34 2.57
C THR A 164 -5.95 -14.61 1.63
N THR A 165 -7.21 -15.07 1.51
CA THR A 165 -8.21 -14.44 0.63
C THR A 165 -9.59 -14.36 1.29
N TYR A 166 -10.31 -13.26 1.03
CA TYR A 166 -11.72 -13.13 1.30
C TYR A 166 -12.45 -12.70 0.01
N PRO A 167 -13.53 -13.37 -0.40
CA PRO A 167 -14.02 -14.63 0.20
C PRO A 167 -13.02 -15.80 -0.01
N PRO A 168 -13.09 -16.87 0.80
CA PRO A 168 -12.08 -17.95 0.75
C PRO A 168 -11.98 -18.68 -0.60
N ASP A 169 -13.06 -18.75 -1.37
CA ASP A 169 -13.09 -19.36 -2.70
C ASP A 169 -12.34 -18.55 -3.78
N LEU A 170 -11.99 -17.30 -3.47
CA LEU A 170 -11.18 -16.46 -4.34
C LEU A 170 -9.78 -17.05 -4.57
N LEU A 171 -9.22 -17.78 -3.60
CA LEU A 171 -7.89 -18.39 -3.72
C LEU A 171 -7.80 -19.25 -4.99
N GLY A 172 -8.77 -20.14 -5.25
CA GLY A 172 -8.78 -21.00 -6.43
C GLY A 172 -8.88 -20.26 -7.78
N GLU A 173 -9.23 -18.97 -7.78
CA GLU A 173 -9.22 -18.12 -8.98
C GLU A 173 -7.84 -17.51 -9.27
N ILE A 174 -7.03 -17.26 -8.22
CA ILE A 174 -5.81 -16.45 -8.31
C ILE A 174 -4.52 -17.21 -8.00
N GLU A 175 -4.56 -18.41 -7.41
CA GLU A 175 -3.37 -19.13 -6.96
C GLU A 175 -2.36 -19.39 -8.10
N ASP A 176 -2.85 -19.69 -9.30
CA ASP A 176 -2.01 -19.88 -10.50
C ASP A 176 -1.39 -18.56 -11.03
N MET A 177 -1.78 -17.41 -10.48
CA MET A 177 -1.22 -16.09 -10.83
C MET A 177 -0.06 -15.68 -9.95
N VAL A 178 0.21 -16.42 -8.88
CA VAL A 178 1.37 -16.19 -8.01
C VAL A 178 2.64 -16.58 -8.78
N VAL A 179 3.48 -15.60 -9.06
CA VAL A 179 4.75 -15.78 -9.77
C VAL A 179 5.87 -15.96 -8.73
N ARG A 180 6.65 -17.02 -8.85
CA ARG A 180 7.84 -17.25 -8.03
C ARG A 180 9.09 -16.80 -8.77
N GLY A 181 10.20 -16.57 -8.06
CA GLY A 181 11.45 -16.15 -8.70
C GLY A 181 11.95 -17.14 -9.76
N GLU A 182 11.71 -18.44 -9.59
CA GLU A 182 12.06 -19.50 -10.54
C GLU A 182 11.21 -19.47 -11.83
N ASP A 183 10.00 -18.90 -11.77
CA ASP A 183 9.12 -18.75 -12.94
C ASP A 183 9.51 -17.55 -13.80
N VAL A 184 10.29 -16.61 -13.24
CA VAL A 184 10.79 -15.45 -14.00
C VAL A 184 11.82 -15.92 -15.01
N THR A 185 11.50 -15.72 -16.30
CA THR A 185 12.38 -16.14 -17.40
C THR A 185 13.68 -15.36 -17.43
N ASP A 186 14.73 -15.94 -18.01
CA ASP A 186 16.00 -15.25 -18.23
C ASP A 186 15.86 -14.05 -19.18
N GLU A 187 14.95 -14.12 -20.15
CA GLU A 187 14.61 -13.01 -21.04
C GLU A 187 14.09 -11.81 -20.22
N ARG A 188 13.09 -12.06 -19.32
CA ARG A 188 12.52 -11.03 -18.46
C ARG A 188 13.55 -10.44 -17.50
N ALA A 189 14.34 -11.27 -16.81
CA ALA A 189 15.41 -10.81 -15.93
C ALA A 189 16.49 -10.03 -16.70
N GLY A 190 16.76 -10.43 -17.94
CA GLY A 190 17.72 -9.77 -18.83
C GLY A 190 17.36 -8.33 -19.20
N GLU A 191 16.08 -7.95 -19.13
CA GLU A 191 15.65 -6.56 -19.33
C GLU A 191 16.21 -5.61 -18.26
N PHE A 192 16.53 -6.12 -17.07
CA PHE A 192 17.08 -5.35 -15.95
C PHE A 192 18.61 -5.34 -15.90
N VAL A 193 19.29 -6.29 -16.56
CA VAL A 193 20.75 -6.47 -16.54
C VAL A 193 21.37 -5.89 -17.79
N VAL A 194 22.44 -5.13 -17.64
CA VAL A 194 23.18 -4.59 -18.79
C VAL A 194 23.87 -5.71 -19.57
N GLY A 195 23.41 -5.97 -20.78
CA GLY A 195 23.89 -7.04 -21.64
C GLY A 195 23.18 -8.38 -21.45
N GLY A 196 22.08 -8.40 -20.67
CA GLY A 196 21.28 -9.60 -20.47
C GLY A 196 21.84 -10.54 -19.41
N VAL A 197 21.07 -11.61 -19.09
CA VAL A 197 21.47 -12.61 -18.08
C VAL A 197 22.77 -13.32 -18.49
N GLU A 198 22.99 -13.57 -19.76
CA GLU A 198 24.19 -14.24 -20.29
C GLU A 198 25.48 -13.47 -19.95
N ALA A 199 25.41 -12.12 -19.89
CA ALA A 199 26.55 -11.29 -19.47
C ALA A 199 26.86 -11.42 -17.98
N ALA A 200 25.88 -11.82 -17.18
CA ALA A 200 25.97 -11.93 -15.72
C ALA A 200 25.98 -13.39 -15.21
N VAL A 201 26.17 -14.38 -16.08
CA VAL A 201 26.07 -15.82 -15.78
C VAL A 201 26.89 -16.27 -14.55
N ARG A 202 28.02 -15.60 -14.26
CA ARG A 202 28.83 -15.91 -13.09
C ARG A 202 28.31 -15.34 -11.76
N PHE A 203 27.27 -14.52 -11.82
CA PHE A 203 26.61 -13.92 -10.66
C PHE A 203 25.22 -14.54 -10.44
N GLU A 204 25.15 -15.87 -10.41
CA GLU A 204 23.89 -16.64 -10.31
C GLU A 204 23.03 -16.22 -9.12
N ASP A 205 23.66 -15.93 -7.97
CA ASP A 205 22.95 -15.48 -6.77
C ASP A 205 22.30 -14.11 -6.98
N ARG A 206 22.98 -13.19 -7.65
CA ARG A 206 22.43 -11.85 -7.98
C ARG A 206 21.26 -11.94 -8.96
N ILE A 207 21.37 -12.83 -9.96
CA ILE A 207 20.28 -13.10 -10.92
C ILE A 207 19.07 -13.71 -10.18
N ARG A 208 19.29 -14.66 -9.25
CA ARG A 208 18.21 -15.23 -8.44
C ARG A 208 17.54 -14.16 -7.58
N THR A 209 18.30 -13.30 -6.90
CA THR A 209 17.77 -12.16 -6.14
C THR A 209 16.94 -11.23 -7.04
N LEU A 210 17.43 -10.88 -8.21
CA LEU A 210 16.69 -10.05 -9.17
C LEU A 210 15.38 -10.70 -9.61
N LYS A 211 15.41 -11.99 -9.93
CA LYS A 211 14.18 -12.74 -10.28
C LYS A 211 13.16 -12.72 -9.15
N ASN A 212 13.59 -12.87 -7.91
CA ASN A 212 12.70 -12.75 -6.74
C ASN A 212 12.10 -11.33 -6.62
N CYS A 213 12.89 -10.27 -6.86
CA CYS A 213 12.35 -8.91 -6.89
C CYS A 213 11.29 -8.75 -7.99
N ILE A 214 11.58 -9.25 -9.20
CA ILE A 214 10.66 -9.14 -10.35
C ILE A 214 9.36 -9.90 -10.09
N SER A 215 9.42 -11.09 -9.50
CA SER A 215 8.25 -11.95 -9.23
C SER A 215 7.23 -11.27 -8.32
N ILE A 216 7.67 -10.41 -7.40
CA ILE A 216 6.79 -9.66 -6.50
C ILE A 216 5.85 -8.75 -7.30
N ASN A 217 6.40 -7.88 -8.14
CA ASN A 217 5.58 -6.98 -8.96
C ASN A 217 4.73 -7.76 -9.96
N GLN A 218 5.24 -8.83 -10.57
CA GLN A 218 4.47 -9.67 -11.51
C GLN A 218 3.27 -10.32 -10.82
N THR A 219 3.41 -10.79 -9.59
CA THR A 219 2.30 -11.34 -8.81
C THR A 219 1.22 -10.28 -8.54
N VAL A 220 1.64 -9.10 -8.05
CA VAL A 220 0.71 -8.01 -7.74
C VAL A 220 0.02 -7.49 -8.99
N GLU A 221 0.76 -7.32 -10.09
CA GLU A 221 0.24 -6.94 -11.41
C GLU A 221 -0.82 -7.94 -11.90
N ALA A 222 -0.47 -9.23 -11.92
CA ALA A 222 -1.36 -10.28 -12.40
C ALA A 222 -2.67 -10.35 -11.59
N ILE A 223 -2.56 -10.47 -10.27
CA ILE A 223 -3.72 -10.60 -9.38
C ILE A 223 -4.51 -9.29 -9.34
N GLY A 224 -3.84 -8.15 -9.11
CA GLY A 224 -4.48 -6.85 -8.94
C GLY A 224 -5.25 -6.42 -10.18
N LEU A 225 -4.66 -6.52 -11.37
CA LEU A 225 -5.34 -6.18 -12.63
C LEU A 225 -6.46 -7.16 -12.96
N HIS A 226 -6.25 -8.47 -12.71
CA HIS A 226 -7.30 -9.45 -12.93
C HIS A 226 -8.54 -9.15 -12.08
N LEU A 227 -8.36 -8.92 -10.77
CA LEU A 227 -9.46 -8.66 -9.85
C LEU A 227 -10.11 -7.29 -10.10
N ALA A 228 -9.32 -6.25 -10.34
CA ALA A 228 -9.87 -4.93 -10.65
C ALA A 228 -10.73 -4.93 -11.92
N ARG A 229 -10.41 -5.77 -12.92
CA ARG A 229 -11.19 -5.93 -14.16
C ARG A 229 -12.39 -6.85 -13.99
N SER A 230 -12.23 -7.98 -13.30
CA SER A 230 -13.29 -8.99 -13.16
C SER A 230 -14.27 -8.67 -12.04
N ARG A 231 -13.84 -7.94 -11.01
CA ARG A 231 -14.61 -7.59 -9.81
C ARG A 231 -14.47 -6.09 -9.47
N PRO A 232 -14.94 -5.18 -10.35
CA PRO A 232 -14.81 -3.73 -10.11
C PRO A 232 -15.48 -3.32 -8.79
N THR A 233 -14.81 -2.46 -8.04
CA THR A 233 -15.23 -1.98 -6.72
C THR A 233 -15.24 -0.46 -6.64
N ASP A 234 -15.92 0.11 -5.63
CA ASP A 234 -15.86 1.54 -5.35
C ASP A 234 -14.44 1.94 -4.92
N LEU A 235 -13.81 1.21 -3.98
CA LEU A 235 -12.40 1.36 -3.64
C LEU A 235 -11.61 0.15 -4.15
N THR A 236 -10.60 0.39 -4.98
CA THR A 236 -9.57 -0.62 -5.31
C THR A 236 -8.25 -0.17 -4.72
N ALA A 237 -7.72 -0.90 -3.75
CA ALA A 237 -6.43 -0.64 -3.10
C ALA A 237 -5.44 -1.76 -3.45
N VAL A 238 -4.28 -1.39 -3.99
CA VAL A 238 -3.22 -2.32 -4.40
C VAL A 238 -1.89 -1.87 -3.82
N TYR A 239 -1.13 -2.79 -3.22
CA TYR A 239 0.17 -2.49 -2.65
C TYR A 239 1.28 -3.26 -3.36
N MET A 240 2.36 -2.56 -3.68
CA MET A 240 3.55 -3.07 -4.37
C MET A 240 4.81 -2.81 -3.55
N SER A 241 5.45 -3.86 -3.04
CA SER A 241 6.68 -3.75 -2.22
C SER A 241 7.98 -3.81 -3.04
N GLY A 242 7.89 -4.00 -4.34
CA GLY A 242 9.06 -4.36 -5.14
C GLY A 242 10.11 -3.26 -5.27
N VAL A 243 9.73 -1.96 -5.26
CA VAL A 243 10.69 -0.85 -5.37
C VAL A 243 11.57 -0.78 -4.13
N ASP A 244 10.98 -0.89 -2.93
CA ASP A 244 11.73 -0.93 -1.69
C ASP A 244 12.73 -2.10 -1.68
N ILE A 245 12.23 -3.31 -1.97
CA ILE A 245 13.06 -4.52 -1.96
C ILE A 245 14.21 -4.43 -2.97
N VAL A 246 13.97 -3.92 -4.19
CA VAL A 246 15.03 -3.79 -5.18
C VAL A 246 16.06 -2.73 -4.78
N CYS A 247 15.65 -1.65 -4.12
CA CYS A 247 16.57 -0.67 -3.58
C CYS A 247 17.46 -1.28 -2.49
N HIS A 248 16.91 -2.04 -1.56
CA HIS A 248 17.70 -2.76 -0.56
C HIS A 248 18.73 -3.70 -1.17
N GLN A 249 18.40 -4.38 -2.25
CA GLN A 249 19.23 -5.41 -2.86
C GLN A 249 20.29 -4.87 -3.85
N PHE A 250 20.02 -3.75 -4.53
CA PHE A 250 20.85 -3.27 -5.65
C PHE A 250 21.35 -1.83 -5.49
N TRP A 251 21.19 -1.20 -4.33
CA TRP A 251 21.61 0.18 -4.10
C TRP A 251 23.08 0.42 -4.37
N VAL A 252 23.96 -0.42 -3.81
CA VAL A 252 25.41 -0.26 -3.94
C VAL A 252 25.92 -0.51 -5.36
N ASP A 253 25.20 -1.28 -6.17
CA ASP A 253 25.49 -1.47 -7.58
C ASP A 253 25.17 -0.21 -8.39
N ALA A 254 24.01 0.42 -8.07
CA ALA A 254 23.56 1.63 -8.72
C ALA A 254 24.34 2.88 -8.28
N PHE A 255 24.74 2.93 -7.00
CA PHE A 255 25.43 4.04 -6.37
C PHE A 255 26.75 3.58 -5.70
N PRO A 256 27.80 3.23 -6.48
CA PRO A 256 29.06 2.73 -5.93
C PRO A 256 29.70 3.70 -4.94
N GLY A 257 30.22 3.17 -3.83
CA GLY A 257 30.85 3.96 -2.75
C GLY A 257 29.88 4.47 -1.69
N THR A 258 28.58 4.16 -1.79
CA THR A 258 27.58 4.50 -0.76
C THR A 258 27.33 3.38 0.23
N GLY A 259 28.02 2.26 0.12
CA GLY A 259 27.85 1.06 0.97
C GLY A 259 29.06 0.14 0.87
N ASP A 260 28.85 -1.15 1.13
CA ASP A 260 29.88 -2.16 0.98
C ASP A 260 30.44 -2.20 -0.45
N PRO A 261 31.76 -2.46 -0.61
CA PRO A 261 32.36 -2.45 -1.93
C PRO A 261 31.79 -3.53 -2.85
N VAL A 262 31.39 -3.14 -4.05
CA VAL A 262 31.06 -4.03 -5.17
C VAL A 262 32.13 -3.93 -6.24
N SER A 263 32.28 -4.96 -7.06
CA SER A 263 33.23 -4.92 -8.17
C SER A 263 32.75 -3.99 -9.29
N ASP A 264 33.69 -3.41 -10.05
CA ASP A 264 33.36 -2.60 -11.24
C ASP A 264 32.46 -3.36 -12.23
N GLU A 265 32.60 -4.68 -12.29
CA GLU A 265 31.79 -5.53 -13.14
C GLU A 265 30.37 -5.69 -12.63
N GLU A 266 30.14 -5.86 -11.32
CA GLU A 266 28.81 -5.89 -10.73
C GLU A 266 28.11 -4.57 -10.95
N SER A 267 28.75 -3.44 -10.62
CA SER A 267 28.17 -2.11 -10.90
C SER A 267 27.84 -1.90 -12.38
N ARG A 268 28.70 -2.40 -13.29
CA ARG A 268 28.44 -2.32 -14.73
C ARG A 268 27.22 -3.14 -15.15
N LEU A 269 27.04 -4.33 -14.59
CA LEU A 269 25.96 -5.26 -14.95
C LEU A 269 24.65 -4.89 -14.28
N PHE A 270 24.67 -4.59 -12.99
CA PHE A 270 23.49 -4.41 -12.15
C PHE A 270 23.17 -2.95 -11.81
N GLY A 271 24.07 -2.01 -12.11
CA GLY A 271 23.91 -0.59 -11.77
C GLY A 271 22.70 0.12 -12.40
N LYS A 272 21.99 -0.54 -13.32
CA LYS A 272 20.75 -0.03 -13.91
C LYS A 272 19.50 -0.76 -13.44
N VAL A 273 19.63 -1.71 -12.52
CA VAL A 273 18.49 -2.51 -12.03
C VAL A 273 17.43 -1.63 -11.39
N ILE A 274 17.80 -0.74 -10.47
CA ILE A 274 16.85 0.16 -9.80
C ILE A 274 16.11 1.02 -10.83
N GLU A 275 16.81 1.74 -11.71
CA GLU A 275 16.16 2.60 -12.69
C GLU A 275 15.19 1.82 -13.61
N ARG A 276 15.58 0.62 -14.06
CA ARG A 276 14.71 -0.23 -14.89
C ARG A 276 13.51 -0.80 -14.12
N TYR A 277 13.68 -0.98 -12.82
CA TYR A 277 12.57 -1.39 -11.96
C TYR A 277 11.55 -0.27 -11.77
N TYR A 278 12.01 0.99 -11.67
CA TYR A 278 11.13 2.17 -11.70
C TYR A 278 10.37 2.29 -13.03
N GLU A 279 11.04 2.05 -14.17
CA GLU A 279 10.38 2.03 -15.49
C GLU A 279 9.30 0.93 -15.57
N ASP A 280 9.58 -0.26 -15.04
CA ASP A 280 8.61 -1.34 -14.99
C ASP A 280 7.43 -1.02 -14.06
N THR A 281 7.71 -0.39 -12.91
CA THR A 281 6.67 0.08 -11.99
C THR A 281 5.80 1.16 -12.64
N ASP A 282 6.39 2.13 -13.37
CA ASP A 282 5.64 3.15 -14.13
C ASP A 282 4.74 2.51 -15.21
N ARG A 283 5.22 1.45 -15.88
CA ARG A 283 4.41 0.65 -16.82
C ARG A 283 3.20 0.03 -16.11
N ILE A 284 3.41 -0.62 -14.95
CA ILE A 284 2.34 -1.25 -14.16
C ILE A 284 1.33 -0.20 -13.69
N VAL A 285 1.80 0.94 -13.16
CA VAL A 285 0.92 2.08 -12.84
C VAL A 285 0.08 2.46 -14.05
N GLY A 286 0.68 2.51 -15.24
CA GLY A 286 -0.02 2.80 -16.49
C GLY A 286 -1.16 1.84 -16.80
N GLU A 287 -0.98 0.54 -16.55
CA GLU A 287 -2.02 -0.46 -16.76
C GLU A 287 -3.19 -0.33 -15.76
N PHE A 288 -2.90 0.06 -14.52
CA PHE A 288 -3.96 0.40 -13.57
C PHE A 288 -4.67 1.69 -13.95
N LEU A 289 -3.98 2.72 -14.47
CA LEU A 289 -4.60 3.96 -14.95
C LEU A 289 -5.57 3.73 -16.11
N GLU A 290 -5.40 2.67 -16.91
CA GLU A 290 -6.35 2.29 -17.98
C GLU A 290 -7.72 1.83 -17.42
N LEU A 291 -7.82 1.52 -16.14
CA LEU A 291 -9.08 1.16 -15.46
C LEU A 291 -9.88 2.40 -15.02
N ALA A 292 -9.24 3.56 -14.98
CA ALA A 292 -9.87 4.80 -14.54
C ALA A 292 -10.82 5.33 -15.62
N ASP A 293 -12.00 5.75 -15.18
CA ASP A 293 -13.02 6.44 -15.98
C ASP A 293 -13.33 7.82 -15.39
N ASP A 294 -14.32 8.53 -15.97
CA ASP A 294 -14.71 9.88 -15.55
C ASP A 294 -15.24 9.96 -14.10
N SER A 295 -15.50 8.83 -13.46
CA SER A 295 -15.91 8.74 -12.05
C SER A 295 -14.75 8.39 -11.10
N THR A 296 -13.55 8.17 -11.62
CA THR A 296 -12.42 7.63 -10.87
C THR A 296 -11.48 8.73 -10.39
N THR A 297 -11.17 8.71 -9.09
CA THR A 297 -10.01 9.39 -8.50
C THR A 297 -8.90 8.37 -8.30
N VAL A 298 -7.69 8.68 -8.77
CA VAL A 298 -6.50 7.86 -8.57
C VAL A 298 -5.62 8.50 -7.52
N ILE A 299 -5.11 7.71 -6.59
CA ILE A 299 -4.12 8.10 -5.59
C ILE A 299 -2.95 7.13 -5.71
N VAL A 300 -1.76 7.64 -6.04
CA VAL A 300 -0.51 6.89 -5.99
C VAL A 300 0.28 7.43 -4.82
N THR A 301 0.73 6.56 -3.93
CA THR A 301 1.44 6.97 -2.71
C THR A 301 2.58 6.04 -2.37
N SER A 302 3.60 6.59 -1.71
CA SER A 302 4.69 5.83 -1.08
C SER A 302 4.73 6.16 0.41
N ASP A 303 5.14 5.21 1.21
CA ASP A 303 5.26 5.36 2.66
C ASP A 303 6.55 6.08 3.08
N HIS A 304 7.65 5.91 2.34
CA HIS A 304 8.96 6.52 2.54
C HIS A 304 9.76 6.52 1.24
N GLY A 305 10.92 7.16 1.26
CA GLY A 305 11.92 7.10 0.19
C GLY A 305 13.16 6.28 0.59
N HIS A 306 14.24 6.41 -0.18
CA HIS A 306 15.49 5.71 0.02
C HIS A 306 16.70 6.65 -0.04
N SER A 307 17.59 6.60 0.96
CA SER A 307 18.84 7.38 1.00
C SER A 307 20.11 6.51 0.98
N GLY A 308 19.96 5.20 0.84
CA GLY A 308 21.04 4.22 0.85
C GLY A 308 21.64 3.92 2.22
N PRO A 309 22.60 2.97 2.29
CA PRO A 309 23.23 2.56 3.53
C PRO A 309 23.93 3.71 4.24
N LYS A 310 23.70 3.88 5.54
CA LYS A 310 24.29 4.95 6.35
C LYS A 310 25.48 4.41 7.15
N LEU A 311 26.65 5.06 7.06
CA LEU A 311 27.84 4.65 7.77
C LEU A 311 27.68 4.89 9.29
N ARG A 312 27.79 3.84 10.10
CA ARG A 312 27.79 3.88 11.57
C ARG A 312 29.06 3.23 12.10
N GLY A 313 29.99 4.07 12.56
CA GLY A 313 31.34 3.62 12.93
C GLY A 313 32.11 3.15 11.71
N ASP A 314 32.49 1.85 11.67
CA ASP A 314 33.22 1.20 10.58
C ASP A 314 32.36 0.27 9.72
N ARG A 315 31.02 0.26 9.93
CA ARG A 315 30.05 -0.57 9.22
C ARG A 315 28.94 0.26 8.61
N TYR A 316 28.41 -0.21 7.49
CA TYR A 316 27.20 0.34 6.91
C TYR A 316 25.96 -0.25 7.59
N ALA A 317 25.06 0.62 8.02
CA ALA A 317 23.74 0.22 8.49
C ALA A 317 22.81 0.05 7.28
N ILE A 318 22.14 -1.08 7.20
CA ILE A 318 21.18 -1.48 6.16
C ILE A 318 19.75 -1.55 6.75
N GLY A 319 18.80 -2.01 5.99
CA GLY A 319 17.41 -2.10 6.42
C GLY A 319 16.81 -0.71 6.60
N ILE A 320 16.04 -0.50 7.66
CA ILE A 320 15.36 0.78 7.98
C ILE A 320 16.31 1.98 7.94
N ALA A 321 17.61 1.79 8.19
CA ALA A 321 18.60 2.86 8.12
C ALA A 321 18.81 3.40 6.70
N MET A 322 18.38 2.70 5.67
CA MET A 322 18.40 3.14 4.27
C MET A 322 17.19 3.98 3.89
N HIS A 323 16.15 3.99 4.70
CA HIS A 323 14.92 4.73 4.41
C HIS A 323 15.11 6.23 4.59
N ASP A 324 14.41 7.00 3.77
CA ASP A 324 14.27 8.46 3.88
C ASP A 324 12.84 8.78 4.35
N PRO A 325 12.63 9.76 5.24
CA PRO A 325 11.30 10.10 5.73
C PRO A 325 10.41 10.79 4.69
N THR A 326 10.89 10.98 3.49
CA THR A 326 10.17 11.66 2.41
C THR A 326 9.66 10.63 1.42
N GLY A 327 8.36 10.35 1.45
CA GLY A 327 7.67 9.54 0.45
C GLY A 327 7.13 10.39 -0.69
N PHE A 328 6.19 9.83 -1.44
CA PHE A 328 5.56 10.46 -2.61
C PHE A 328 4.04 10.32 -2.54
N ILE A 329 3.31 11.34 -2.99
CA ILE A 329 1.88 11.28 -3.25
C ILE A 329 1.53 11.99 -4.55
N ALA A 330 0.62 11.39 -5.33
CA ALA A 330 -0.06 12.06 -6.43
C ALA A 330 -1.54 11.66 -6.45
N LEU A 331 -2.41 12.66 -6.58
CA LEU A 331 -3.85 12.49 -6.78
C LEU A 331 -4.18 12.96 -8.20
N TRP A 332 -5.06 12.23 -8.90
CA TRP A 332 -5.44 12.54 -10.28
C TRP A 332 -6.88 12.10 -10.58
N GLY A 333 -7.53 12.79 -11.51
CA GLY A 333 -8.83 12.39 -12.04
C GLY A 333 -10.01 13.16 -11.42
N LYS A 334 -11.08 12.47 -11.06
CA LYS A 334 -12.35 13.06 -10.66
C LYS A 334 -12.22 13.97 -9.44
N ASP A 335 -12.66 15.22 -9.56
CA ASP A 335 -12.68 16.28 -8.54
C ASP A 335 -11.30 16.61 -7.92
N ILE A 336 -10.20 16.36 -8.67
CA ILE A 336 -8.83 16.70 -8.25
C ILE A 336 -8.33 17.91 -9.02
N VAL A 337 -7.74 18.86 -8.29
CA VAL A 337 -7.10 20.06 -8.85
C VAL A 337 -5.88 19.65 -9.66
N GLN A 338 -5.72 20.28 -10.85
CA GLN A 338 -4.65 19.91 -11.77
C GLN A 338 -3.42 20.79 -11.63
N GLY A 339 -2.25 20.20 -11.74
CA GLY A 339 -0.95 20.87 -11.90
C GLY A 339 -0.52 21.65 -10.66
N ILE A 340 -0.87 21.18 -9.47
CA ILE A 340 -0.40 21.77 -8.20
C ILE A 340 0.55 20.86 -7.45
N GLU A 341 1.45 21.48 -6.71
CA GLU A 341 2.27 20.84 -5.70
C GLU A 341 1.66 21.08 -4.32
N LEU A 342 1.51 20.01 -3.54
CA LEU A 342 0.87 20.03 -2.22
C LEU A 342 1.85 20.55 -1.16
N ASP A 343 1.34 21.30 -0.16
CA ASP A 343 2.14 21.83 0.93
C ASP A 343 2.24 20.83 2.09
N ALA A 344 3.37 20.13 2.18
CA ALA A 344 3.72 19.19 3.25
C ALA A 344 2.63 18.13 3.59
N PRO A 345 2.12 17.37 2.61
CA PRO A 345 1.18 16.30 2.88
C PRO A 345 1.81 15.20 3.74
N SER A 346 0.99 14.50 4.53
CA SER A 346 1.41 13.41 5.41
C SER A 346 0.78 12.07 5.03
N VAL A 347 1.46 10.98 5.33
CA VAL A 347 0.92 9.61 5.19
C VAL A 347 -0.41 9.43 5.92
N LEU A 348 -0.64 10.20 6.98
CA LEU A 348 -1.88 10.17 7.77
C LEU A 348 -3.07 10.80 7.04
N ASP A 349 -2.84 11.66 6.05
CA ASP A 349 -3.87 12.46 5.36
C ASP A 349 -4.66 11.65 4.30
N ILE A 350 -4.16 10.48 3.93
CA ILE A 350 -4.71 9.68 2.83
C ILE A 350 -6.11 9.18 3.17
N THR A 351 -6.29 8.52 4.31
CA THR A 351 -7.61 8.01 4.74
C THR A 351 -8.64 9.13 4.96
N PRO A 352 -8.38 10.24 5.68
CA PRO A 352 -9.29 11.37 5.79
C PRO A 352 -9.71 11.94 4.42
N THR A 353 -8.76 12.03 3.48
CA THR A 353 -9.02 12.50 2.11
C THR A 353 -9.93 11.55 1.35
N ILE A 354 -9.69 10.23 1.42
CA ILE A 354 -10.56 9.22 0.78
C ILE A 354 -11.97 9.28 1.35
N LEU A 355 -12.14 9.35 2.67
CA LEU A 355 -13.45 9.48 3.30
C LEU A 355 -14.22 10.71 2.81
N THR A 356 -13.53 11.86 2.75
CA THR A 356 -14.10 13.11 2.23
C THR A 356 -14.54 12.97 0.78
N LEU A 357 -13.76 12.34 -0.08
CA LEU A 357 -14.11 12.06 -1.47
C LEU A 357 -15.38 11.22 -1.60
N TYR A 358 -15.68 10.34 -0.66
CA TYR A 358 -16.94 9.59 -0.59
C TYR A 358 -18.07 10.35 0.12
N GLY A 359 -17.82 11.56 0.62
CA GLY A 359 -18.78 12.35 1.40
C GLY A 359 -19.07 11.76 2.78
N LEU A 360 -18.14 10.97 3.31
CA LEU A 360 -18.19 10.42 4.65
C LEU A 360 -17.49 11.37 5.64
N PRO A 361 -17.93 11.43 6.90
CA PRO A 361 -17.29 12.25 7.90
C PRO A 361 -15.87 11.73 8.23
N VAL A 362 -14.96 12.63 8.58
CA VAL A 362 -13.65 12.31 9.12
C VAL A 362 -13.78 12.11 10.65
N ALA A 363 -13.15 11.11 11.21
CA ALA A 363 -13.20 10.89 12.66
C ALA A 363 -12.25 11.83 13.40
N ASP A 364 -12.72 12.44 14.50
CA ASP A 364 -11.93 13.37 15.32
C ASP A 364 -10.72 12.67 15.99
N ASP A 365 -10.73 11.33 16.08
CA ASP A 365 -9.63 10.53 16.61
C ASP A 365 -8.59 10.12 15.54
N MET A 366 -8.77 10.47 14.26
CA MET A 366 -7.72 10.41 13.25
C MET A 366 -6.68 11.50 13.49
N ASP A 367 -5.41 11.22 13.17
CA ASP A 367 -4.30 12.14 13.37
C ASP A 367 -3.98 12.93 12.08
N GLY A 368 -4.44 12.46 10.95
CA GLY A 368 -4.31 13.12 9.66
C GLY A 368 -5.42 14.14 9.39
N SER A 369 -5.25 14.91 8.34
CA SER A 369 -6.18 15.93 7.85
C SER A 369 -6.58 15.64 6.41
N VAL A 370 -7.65 16.29 5.94
CA VAL A 370 -8.04 16.22 4.53
C VAL A 370 -7.09 17.09 3.71
N LEU A 371 -6.59 16.58 2.59
CA LEU A 371 -5.84 17.34 1.59
C LEU A 371 -6.80 18.21 0.77
N GLU A 372 -7.44 19.21 1.42
CA GLU A 372 -8.45 20.05 0.79
C GLU A 372 -7.92 20.81 -0.43
N GLU A 373 -6.64 21.18 -0.44
CA GLU A 373 -6.01 21.85 -1.58
C GLU A 373 -5.92 20.96 -2.83
N ALA A 374 -5.90 19.63 -2.67
CA ALA A 374 -5.94 18.68 -3.77
C ALA A 374 -7.32 18.52 -4.39
N ILE A 375 -8.39 18.93 -3.68
CA ILE A 375 -9.78 18.69 -4.08
C ILE A 375 -10.39 19.96 -4.68
N GLU A 376 -11.13 19.80 -5.78
CA GLU A 376 -11.80 20.96 -6.43
C GLU A 376 -12.75 21.68 -5.46
N SER A 377 -12.67 23.00 -5.42
CA SER A 377 -13.47 23.85 -4.52
C SER A 377 -14.98 23.71 -4.69
N ASP A 378 -15.45 23.41 -5.90
CA ASP A 378 -16.86 23.17 -6.19
C ASP A 378 -17.35 21.88 -5.52
N PHE A 379 -16.50 20.83 -5.48
CA PHE A 379 -16.81 19.60 -4.75
C PHE A 379 -16.91 19.89 -3.26
N LEU A 380 -15.91 20.52 -2.64
CA LEU A 380 -15.91 20.86 -1.21
C LEU A 380 -17.05 21.82 -0.83
N SER A 381 -17.40 22.76 -1.72
CA SER A 381 -18.53 23.67 -1.48
C SER A 381 -19.88 22.95 -1.47
N SER A 382 -20.03 21.93 -2.30
CA SER A 382 -21.26 21.11 -2.36
C SER A 382 -21.30 20.02 -1.28
N ARG A 383 -20.16 19.59 -0.80
CA ARG A 383 -19.95 18.54 0.22
C ARG A 383 -18.84 18.94 1.19
N PRO A 384 -19.14 19.86 2.11
CA PRO A 384 -18.14 20.30 3.08
C PRO A 384 -17.69 19.13 3.97
N VAL A 385 -16.43 19.18 4.38
CA VAL A 385 -15.87 18.22 5.32
C VAL A 385 -16.72 18.21 6.60
N THR A 386 -17.14 17.04 7.02
CA THR A 386 -17.90 16.81 8.26
C THR A 386 -17.11 15.91 9.17
N THR A 387 -17.34 15.96 10.46
CA THR A 387 -16.65 15.11 11.42
C THR A 387 -17.59 14.26 12.28
N ILE A 388 -17.06 13.16 12.82
CA ILE A 388 -17.67 12.34 13.87
C ILE A 388 -16.62 12.06 14.94
N GLU A 389 -17.05 11.66 16.14
CA GLU A 389 -16.15 11.38 17.26
C GLU A 389 -15.16 10.24 16.90
N THR A 390 -15.67 9.12 16.40
CA THR A 390 -14.86 7.94 16.04
C THR A 390 -15.66 6.97 15.17
N TYR A 391 -14.98 6.16 14.39
CA TYR A 391 -15.54 4.98 13.71
C TYR A 391 -15.43 3.70 14.54
N GLU A 392 -14.69 3.73 15.65
CA GLU A 392 -14.55 2.57 16.52
C GLU A 392 -15.88 2.30 17.25
N LYS A 393 -16.37 1.07 17.18
CA LYS A 393 -17.58 0.64 17.90
C LYS A 393 -17.19 0.29 19.33
N GLY A 394 -17.70 1.05 20.27
CA GLY A 394 -17.49 1.08 21.71
C GLY A 394 -16.90 -0.19 22.36
N GLU A 395 -15.93 0.01 23.25
CA GLU A 395 -14.94 -0.91 23.76
C GLU A 395 -14.19 -1.58 22.60
N ALA A 396 -13.01 -0.98 22.23
CA ALA A 396 -12.01 -1.74 21.49
C ALA A 396 -12.09 -3.15 22.05
N SER A 397 -12.35 -4.13 21.22
CA SER A 397 -12.08 -5.50 21.62
C SER A 397 -10.56 -5.56 21.79
N ALA A 398 -10.10 -5.02 22.91
CA ALA A 398 -8.89 -5.52 23.53
C ALA A 398 -9.17 -7.00 23.56
N GLY A 399 -8.56 -7.73 22.64
CA GLY A 399 -8.78 -9.14 22.45
C GLY A 399 -8.89 -9.73 23.84
N SER A 400 -9.89 -10.51 24.14
CA SER A 400 -10.03 -11.10 25.46
C SER A 400 -8.63 -11.62 25.84
N GLU A 401 -8.27 -11.64 27.11
CA GLU A 401 -6.97 -12.20 27.55
C GLU A 401 -6.70 -13.60 26.94
N ASP A 402 -7.73 -14.21 26.34
CA ASP A 402 -7.74 -15.50 25.64
C ASP A 402 -7.54 -15.42 24.12
N ASP A 403 -7.68 -14.24 23.45
CA ASP A 403 -7.41 -14.07 22.02
C ASP A 403 -5.91 -13.83 21.82
N VAL A 404 -5.16 -14.92 21.73
CA VAL A 404 -3.76 -14.89 21.32
C VAL A 404 -3.74 -14.73 19.80
N PRO A 405 -3.08 -13.68 19.26
CA PRO A 405 -2.91 -13.54 17.82
C PRO A 405 -2.37 -14.80 17.17
N VAL A 406 -2.90 -15.16 16.03
CA VAL A 406 -2.53 -16.39 15.33
C VAL A 406 -1.12 -16.25 14.75
N GLU A 407 -0.21 -17.16 15.12
CA GLU A 407 1.10 -17.27 14.46
C GLU A 407 0.92 -17.93 13.08
N SER A 408 1.44 -17.29 12.05
CA SER A 408 1.40 -17.86 10.71
C SER A 408 2.35 -19.04 10.59
N PRO A 409 1.99 -20.13 9.88
CA PRO A 409 2.91 -21.20 9.55
C PRO A 409 4.13 -20.77 8.75
N VAL A 410 4.07 -19.64 8.05
CA VAL A 410 5.16 -19.07 7.24
C VAL A 410 5.92 -17.96 7.98
N ASP A 411 5.71 -17.77 9.28
CA ASP A 411 6.39 -16.72 10.07
C ASP A 411 7.92 -16.78 9.96
N GLU A 412 8.52 -17.96 9.91
CA GLU A 412 9.99 -18.08 9.77
C GLU A 412 10.44 -17.67 8.36
N GLU A 413 9.69 -17.94 7.32
CA GLU A 413 9.96 -17.45 5.97
C GLU A 413 9.85 -15.91 5.90
N VAL A 414 8.81 -15.34 6.51
CA VAL A 414 8.66 -13.88 6.66
C VAL A 414 9.87 -13.29 7.37
N LYS A 415 10.27 -13.86 8.51
CA LYS A 415 11.44 -13.43 9.28
C LYS A 415 12.74 -13.58 8.50
N GLU A 416 12.92 -14.64 7.71
CA GLU A 416 14.09 -14.83 6.87
C GLU A 416 14.17 -13.74 5.78
N GLN A 417 13.05 -13.42 5.15
CA GLN A 417 12.99 -12.30 4.22
C GLN A 417 13.34 -10.98 4.92
N LEU A 418 12.76 -10.69 6.09
CA LEU A 418 13.05 -9.48 6.87
C LEU A 418 14.53 -9.39 7.27
N ARG A 419 15.16 -10.52 7.65
CA ARG A 419 16.60 -10.58 7.93
C ARG A 419 17.44 -10.31 6.68
N SER A 420 17.05 -10.86 5.53
CA SER A 420 17.77 -10.65 4.26
C SER A 420 17.77 -9.19 3.81
N LEU A 421 16.74 -8.43 4.19
CA LEU A 421 16.60 -7.00 3.93
C LEU A 421 17.20 -6.14 5.06
N GLY A 422 17.57 -6.75 6.21
CA GLY A 422 18.15 -6.06 7.37
C GLY A 422 17.11 -5.35 8.25
N TYR A 423 15.85 -5.73 8.19
CA TYR A 423 14.78 -5.15 9.02
C TYR A 423 14.77 -5.71 10.45
N ILE A 424 15.15 -6.98 10.62
CA ILE A 424 15.29 -7.63 11.92
C ILE A 424 16.64 -8.38 12.02
N GLU A 425 17.08 -8.69 13.28
CA GLU A 425 18.32 -9.43 13.58
C GLU A 425 18.20 -10.95 13.37
#